data_eefcb2c61dc58457466232b618f35ff6
#
_entry.id   eefcb2c61dc58457466232b618f35ff6
#
_cell.length_a   1.000
_cell.length_b   1.000
_cell.length_c   1.000
_cell.angle_alpha   90.00
_cell.angle_beta   90.00
_cell.angle_gamma   90.00
#
_symmetry.space_group_name_H-M   'P 1'
#
loop_
_entity.id
_entity.type
_entity.pdbx_description
1 polymer ?
#
loop_
_entity_poly.entity_id
_entity_poly.type
_entity_poly.pdbx_seq_one_letter_code
_entity_poly.pdbx_strand_id
1 'polypeptide(L)'
;MRFGKEDSNWEVGSQGSKKEANMRSCITAAWMILFFLGAVVVAGAQPASRSFSKEEIKKMAETRAVIETRFGNMELKFFPDVAPNHVEKFIELVKKGFYDGTTFHRVIPGFMIQGGDPNSKSPDKSKHGTGGPGYNIKAEFSDKPHKRGTLSMARAQDPNSAGSQFFICVADAPFLNKKYTVFGEVVSGMDVADKIVSQPRDSRDNPNERVEMKVKILEK
;
A
#
# COMPACT_ATOMS: atom_id res chain seq x y z
N MET A 1 -51.55 -25.55 30.00
CA MET A 1 -51.01 -25.91 31.32
C MET A 1 -49.82 -24.99 31.55
N ARG A 2 -50.05 -23.89 32.25
CA ARG A 2 -49.98 -23.62 33.69
C ARG A 2 -48.60 -23.79 34.28
N PHE A 3 -47.99 -22.60 34.56
CA PHE A 3 -47.38 -22.12 35.82
C PHE A 3 -45.96 -22.71 36.10
N GLY A 4 -44.99 -22.01 36.64
CA GLY A 4 -45.06 -20.89 37.57
C GLY A 4 -43.74 -20.12 37.67
N LYS A 5 -43.89 -18.89 38.07
CA LYS A 5 -42.95 -17.92 38.63
C LYS A 5 -42.39 -18.42 39.96
N GLU A 6 -41.16 -18.05 40.29
CA GLU A 6 -40.86 -17.66 41.67
C GLU A 6 -39.66 -16.69 41.72
N ASP A 7 -39.99 -15.55 42.31
CA ASP A 7 -39.07 -14.47 42.73
C ASP A 7 -38.46 -14.86 44.08
N SER A 8 -37.25 -14.39 44.37
CA SER A 8 -36.89 -14.06 45.76
C SER A 8 -35.77 -13.05 45.83
N ASN A 9 -36.17 -11.84 46.24
CA ASN A 9 -35.38 -10.79 46.87
C ASN A 9 -34.62 -11.26 48.10
N TRP A 10 -33.44 -10.68 48.36
CA TRP A 10 -32.97 -10.37 49.72
C TRP A 10 -32.29 -9.02 49.74
N GLU A 11 -32.90 -8.12 50.50
CA GLU A 11 -32.38 -6.80 50.89
C GLU A 11 -31.57 -6.86 52.20
N VAL A 12 -30.64 -5.90 52.31
CA VAL A 12 -30.34 -5.02 53.45
C VAL A 12 -29.57 -5.59 54.65
N GLY A 13 -28.50 -4.87 54.98
CA GLY A 13 -27.79 -4.90 56.26
C GLY A 13 -26.75 -3.82 56.37
N SER A 14 -27.17 -2.67 56.89
CA SER A 14 -26.43 -1.45 57.17
C SER A 14 -25.66 -1.51 58.52
N GLN A 15 -24.86 -0.44 58.72
CA GLN A 15 -24.21 0.09 59.93
C GLN A 15 -22.80 -0.42 60.15
N GLY A 16 -21.76 0.41 60.29
CA GLY A 16 -21.68 1.73 60.88
C GLY A 16 -20.65 1.68 62.02
N SER A 17 -19.56 2.35 61.94
CA SER A 17 -18.95 2.96 63.13
C SER A 17 -17.74 3.82 62.79
N LYS A 18 -17.87 5.08 63.17
CA LYS A 18 -16.80 6.08 63.27
C LYS A 18 -15.84 5.70 64.39
N LYS A 19 -14.55 5.96 64.22
CA LYS A 19 -13.67 6.50 65.26
C LYS A 19 -12.55 7.33 64.63
N GLU A 20 -12.57 8.58 64.99
CA GLU A 20 -11.48 9.57 64.89
C GLU A 20 -10.33 9.21 65.83
N ALA A 21 -9.10 9.54 65.46
CA ALA A 21 -8.24 10.45 66.22
C ALA A 21 -6.76 10.39 65.78
N ASN A 22 -6.32 11.52 65.37
CA ASN A 22 -5.05 12.23 65.81
C ASN A 22 -3.67 11.69 65.43
N MET A 23 -3.06 12.45 64.54
CA MET A 23 -1.94 13.40 64.74
C MET A 23 -0.58 12.80 65.11
N ARG A 24 0.40 12.92 64.25
CA ARG A 24 1.66 13.68 64.30
C ARG A 24 2.67 13.24 63.27
N SER A 25 2.95 14.19 62.42
CA SER A 25 4.27 14.63 61.96
C SER A 25 5.40 13.58 61.89
N CYS A 26 5.89 13.25 60.70
CA CYS A 26 7.32 13.21 60.41
C CYS A 26 7.55 13.41 58.90
N ILE A 27 8.29 14.46 58.64
CA ILE A 27 8.80 14.87 57.34
C ILE A 27 9.87 13.87 56.91
N THR A 28 9.67 13.20 55.79
CA THR A 28 10.78 12.65 55.00
C THR A 28 10.51 12.91 53.54
N ALA A 29 11.35 13.77 52.98
CA ALA A 29 11.39 14.06 51.57
C ALA A 29 11.79 12.80 50.81
N ALA A 30 10.86 12.25 50.03
CA ALA A 30 11.16 11.23 49.05
C ALA A 30 11.01 11.86 47.66
N TRP A 31 12.11 11.97 46.97
CA TRP A 31 12.25 12.41 45.60
C TRP A 31 11.43 11.47 44.68
N MET A 32 10.33 11.98 44.14
CA MET A 32 9.66 11.33 43.00
C MET A 32 10.40 11.76 41.73
N ILE A 33 11.27 10.89 41.26
CA ILE A 33 11.80 10.97 39.88
C ILE A 33 10.66 10.54 38.96
N LEU A 34 9.98 11.52 38.35
CA LEU A 34 9.07 11.30 37.24
C LEU A 34 9.92 10.87 36.03
N PHE A 35 9.96 9.58 35.74
CA PHE A 35 10.39 9.07 34.45
C PHE A 35 9.31 9.44 33.41
N PHE A 36 9.47 10.57 32.77
CA PHE A 36 8.82 10.84 31.49
C PHE A 36 9.42 9.87 30.44
N LEU A 37 8.83 8.71 30.28
CA LEU A 37 9.03 7.92 29.07
C LEU A 37 8.41 8.71 27.91
N GLY A 38 9.21 9.57 27.29
CA GLY A 38 8.88 10.18 26.03
C GLY A 38 8.81 9.07 24.98
N ALA A 39 7.61 8.64 24.62
CA ALA A 39 7.40 7.85 23.41
C ALA A 39 7.85 8.71 22.23
N VAL A 40 9.07 8.47 21.74
CA VAL A 40 9.52 9.00 20.46
C VAL A 40 8.67 8.31 19.40
N VAL A 41 7.57 8.97 19.01
CA VAL A 41 6.86 8.63 17.78
C VAL A 41 7.83 8.96 16.66
N VAL A 42 8.54 7.94 16.16
CA VAL A 42 9.25 8.04 14.89
C VAL A 42 8.17 8.15 13.81
N ALA A 43 7.73 9.37 13.58
CA ALA A 43 6.96 9.68 12.39
C ALA A 43 7.84 9.30 11.21
N GLY A 44 7.47 8.25 10.46
CA GLY A 44 8.15 7.85 9.24
C GLY A 44 8.21 9.05 8.32
N ALA A 45 9.39 9.64 8.16
CA ALA A 45 9.59 10.80 7.31
C ALA A 45 9.21 10.42 5.88
N GLN A 46 8.10 10.99 5.40
CA GLN A 46 7.77 10.94 3.98
C GLN A 46 8.93 11.62 3.23
N PRO A 47 9.50 10.99 2.22
CA PRO A 47 10.52 11.65 1.42
C PRO A 47 9.92 12.94 0.84
N ALA A 48 10.55 14.07 1.17
CA ALA A 48 10.14 15.37 0.63
C ALA A 48 10.13 15.29 -0.90
N SER A 49 9.09 15.85 -1.55
CA SER A 49 9.05 16.00 -2.99
C SER A 49 10.23 16.90 -3.39
N ARG A 50 11.23 16.32 -4.06
CA ARG A 50 12.35 17.10 -4.56
C ARG A 50 12.01 17.73 -5.92
N SER A 51 12.70 18.82 -6.27
CA SER A 51 12.66 19.37 -7.62
C SER A 51 13.59 18.55 -8.53
N PHE A 52 13.16 18.32 -9.76
CA PHE A 52 13.95 17.61 -10.78
C PHE A 52 14.45 18.58 -11.83
N SER A 53 15.70 18.43 -12.26
CA SER A 53 16.24 19.15 -13.38
C SER A 53 15.63 18.66 -14.71
N LYS A 54 15.69 19.50 -15.75
CA LYS A 54 15.23 19.11 -17.09
C LYS A 54 15.96 17.87 -17.63
N GLU A 55 17.24 17.72 -17.29
CA GLU A 55 18.05 16.59 -17.72
C GLU A 55 17.62 15.29 -17.03
N GLU A 56 17.30 15.34 -15.73
CA GLU A 56 16.76 14.17 -15.00
C GLU A 56 15.41 13.74 -15.58
N ILE A 57 14.51 14.68 -15.84
CA ILE A 57 13.20 14.41 -16.47
C ILE A 57 13.42 13.75 -17.84
N LYS A 58 14.30 14.31 -18.67
CA LYS A 58 14.63 13.74 -19.99
C LYS A 58 15.15 12.31 -19.87
N LYS A 59 16.12 12.07 -18.99
CA LYS A 59 16.70 10.75 -18.76
C LYS A 59 15.65 9.72 -18.33
N MET A 60 14.75 10.11 -17.41
CA MET A 60 13.65 9.24 -16.99
C MET A 60 12.65 8.97 -18.13
N ALA A 61 12.32 9.96 -18.96
CA ALA A 61 11.42 9.82 -20.11
C ALA A 61 11.99 8.88 -21.20
N GLU A 62 13.31 8.84 -21.33
CA GLU A 62 14.03 7.95 -22.26
C GLU A 62 14.22 6.54 -21.70
N THR A 63 14.06 6.36 -20.39
CA THR A 63 14.18 5.04 -19.75
C THR A 63 13.00 4.16 -20.15
N ARG A 64 13.29 2.88 -20.41
CA ARG A 64 12.28 1.82 -20.62
C ARG A 64 12.49 0.73 -19.58
N ALA A 65 11.42 0.06 -19.23
CA ALA A 65 11.48 -1.13 -18.39
C ALA A 65 10.70 -2.28 -19.04
N VAL A 66 11.04 -3.49 -18.66
CA VAL A 66 10.29 -4.68 -19.08
C VAL A 66 9.81 -5.44 -17.85
N ILE A 67 8.55 -5.82 -17.82
CA ILE A 67 7.99 -6.79 -16.87
C ILE A 67 8.00 -8.14 -17.58
N GLU A 68 8.82 -9.06 -17.08
CA GLU A 68 8.91 -10.44 -17.55
C GLU A 68 7.98 -11.31 -16.71
N THR A 69 7.18 -12.14 -17.36
CA THR A 69 6.28 -13.12 -16.72
C THR A 69 6.30 -14.43 -17.49
N ARG A 70 5.71 -15.49 -16.92
CA ARG A 70 5.52 -16.77 -17.64
C ARG A 70 4.62 -16.66 -18.89
N PHE A 71 3.86 -15.57 -19.04
CA PHE A 71 2.98 -15.32 -20.19
C PHE A 71 3.64 -14.48 -21.29
N GLY A 72 4.84 -13.97 -21.04
CA GLY A 72 5.60 -13.09 -21.93
C GLY A 72 6.00 -11.79 -21.24
N ASN A 73 6.40 -10.83 -22.06
CA ASN A 73 6.98 -9.57 -21.63
C ASN A 73 6.04 -8.39 -21.91
N MET A 74 6.02 -7.41 -21.01
CA MET A 74 5.35 -6.11 -21.20
C MET A 74 6.39 -5.01 -21.11
N GLU A 75 6.56 -4.20 -22.16
CA GLU A 75 7.47 -3.05 -22.17
C GLU A 75 6.76 -1.80 -21.69
N LEU A 76 7.43 -1.04 -20.82
CA LEU A 76 6.92 0.17 -20.18
C LEU A 76 7.68 1.40 -20.64
N LYS A 77 6.96 2.51 -20.87
CA LYS A 77 7.51 3.85 -20.91
C LYS A 77 6.94 4.69 -19.75
N PHE A 78 7.66 5.74 -19.37
CA PHE A 78 7.36 6.55 -18.20
C PHE A 78 6.96 7.98 -18.55
N PHE A 79 6.23 8.63 -17.63
CA PHE A 79 5.76 10.01 -17.74
C PHE A 79 6.30 10.88 -16.59
N PRO A 80 7.61 11.14 -16.55
CA PRO A 80 8.22 11.94 -15.49
C PRO A 80 7.87 13.44 -15.59
N ASP A 81 7.27 13.88 -16.70
CA ASP A 81 6.70 15.23 -16.87
C ASP A 81 5.52 15.50 -15.92
N VAL A 82 4.77 14.48 -15.55
CA VAL A 82 3.58 14.59 -14.69
C VAL A 82 3.71 13.87 -13.35
N ALA A 83 4.61 12.88 -13.24
CA ALA A 83 4.78 12.09 -12.03
C ALA A 83 6.26 11.75 -11.75
N PRO A 84 7.15 12.76 -11.64
CA PRO A 84 8.59 12.52 -11.54
C PRO A 84 8.99 11.70 -10.31
N ASN A 85 8.36 11.92 -9.15
CA ASN A 85 8.68 11.17 -7.93
C ASN A 85 8.30 9.69 -8.06
N HIS A 86 7.12 9.40 -8.64
CA HIS A 86 6.68 8.01 -8.85
C HIS A 86 7.57 7.29 -9.86
N VAL A 87 7.94 7.95 -10.96
CA VAL A 87 8.85 7.38 -11.96
C VAL A 87 10.22 7.11 -11.36
N GLU A 88 10.81 8.07 -10.63
CA GLU A 88 12.11 7.90 -9.98
C GLU A 88 12.07 6.69 -9.03
N LYS A 89 11.08 6.64 -8.12
CA LYS A 89 10.98 5.57 -7.12
C LYS A 89 10.73 4.21 -7.75
N PHE A 90 9.91 4.14 -8.79
CA PHE A 90 9.73 2.90 -9.53
C PHE A 90 11.05 2.42 -10.15
N ILE A 91 11.80 3.28 -10.85
CA ILE A 91 13.10 2.95 -11.45
C ILE A 91 14.12 2.52 -10.38
N GLU A 92 14.17 3.22 -9.22
CA GLU A 92 15.03 2.83 -8.10
C GLU A 92 14.72 1.43 -7.57
N LEU A 93 13.42 1.10 -7.38
CA LEU A 93 12.98 -0.21 -6.91
C LEU A 93 13.29 -1.31 -7.94
N VAL A 94 13.12 -1.03 -9.24
CA VAL A 94 13.52 -1.95 -10.32
C VAL A 94 15.01 -2.25 -10.26
N LYS A 95 15.87 -1.22 -10.16
CA LYS A 95 17.33 -1.37 -10.08
C LYS A 95 17.78 -2.16 -8.84
N LYS A 96 17.03 -2.11 -7.76
CA LYS A 96 17.27 -2.89 -6.53
C LYS A 96 16.76 -4.34 -6.61
N GLY A 97 16.14 -4.77 -7.71
CA GLY A 97 15.50 -6.08 -7.83
C GLY A 97 14.29 -6.25 -6.90
N PHE A 98 13.71 -5.15 -6.41
CA PHE A 98 12.61 -5.18 -5.44
C PHE A 98 11.41 -5.98 -5.94
N TYR A 99 11.09 -5.85 -7.23
CA TYR A 99 9.93 -6.49 -7.85
C TYR A 99 10.14 -7.96 -8.19
N ASP A 100 11.38 -8.47 -8.17
CA ASP A 100 11.69 -9.85 -8.53
C ASP A 100 10.99 -10.84 -7.59
N GLY A 101 10.17 -11.74 -8.17
CA GLY A 101 9.36 -12.73 -7.44
C GLY A 101 8.08 -12.16 -6.80
N THR A 102 7.79 -10.85 -6.93
CA THR A 102 6.45 -10.33 -6.63
C THR A 102 5.46 -10.83 -7.67
N THR A 103 4.15 -10.79 -7.36
CA THR A 103 3.12 -11.32 -8.24
C THR A 103 2.10 -10.27 -8.65
N PHE A 104 1.41 -10.53 -9.76
CA PHE A 104 0.11 -9.92 -9.99
C PHE A 104 -0.90 -10.59 -9.06
N HIS A 105 -1.10 -10.00 -7.89
CA HIS A 105 -1.89 -10.57 -6.80
C HIS A 105 -3.37 -10.19 -6.82
N ARG A 106 -3.77 -9.32 -7.76
CA ARG A 106 -5.17 -8.94 -7.96
C ARG A 106 -5.42 -8.68 -9.44
N VAL A 107 -6.37 -9.42 -10.04
CA VAL A 107 -6.71 -9.32 -11.46
C VAL A 107 -8.22 -9.23 -11.63
N ILE A 108 -8.69 -8.17 -12.30
CA ILE A 108 -10.12 -7.94 -12.53
C ILE A 108 -10.37 -7.75 -14.02
N PRO A 109 -11.00 -8.72 -14.70
CA PRO A 109 -11.37 -8.60 -16.10
C PRO A 109 -12.19 -7.33 -16.37
N GLY A 110 -11.90 -6.68 -17.51
CA GLY A 110 -12.54 -5.43 -17.88
C GLY A 110 -12.09 -4.23 -17.05
N PHE A 111 -11.04 -4.39 -16.18
CA PHE A 111 -10.54 -3.29 -15.37
C PHE A 111 -9.00 -3.25 -15.36
N MET A 112 -8.34 -4.08 -14.53
CA MET A 112 -6.87 -3.95 -14.35
C MET A 112 -6.22 -5.24 -13.83
N ILE A 113 -4.88 -5.27 -13.90
CA ILE A 113 -4.02 -6.20 -13.18
C ILE A 113 -3.14 -5.40 -12.22
N GLN A 114 -3.07 -5.81 -10.94
CA GLN A 114 -2.32 -5.12 -9.88
C GLN A 114 -1.22 -6.03 -9.33
N GLY A 115 -0.03 -5.45 -9.16
CA GLY A 115 1.15 -6.15 -8.63
C GLY A 115 2.07 -5.23 -7.84
N GLY A 116 3.32 -5.68 -7.60
CA GLY A 116 4.36 -4.89 -6.95
C GLY A 116 4.31 -4.88 -5.42
N ASP A 117 3.55 -5.78 -4.81
CA ASP A 117 3.52 -5.99 -3.37
C ASP A 117 4.63 -6.97 -2.94
N PRO A 118 5.60 -6.58 -2.07
CA PRO A 118 6.62 -7.49 -1.58
C PRO A 118 6.05 -8.67 -0.78
N ASN A 119 4.90 -8.52 -0.12
CA ASN A 119 4.23 -9.60 0.60
C ASN A 119 3.68 -10.68 -0.34
N SER A 120 3.51 -10.36 -1.63
CA SER A 120 3.06 -11.33 -2.64
C SER A 120 4.13 -12.36 -3.01
N LYS A 121 5.38 -12.21 -2.52
CA LYS A 121 6.42 -13.24 -2.61
C LYS A 121 6.10 -14.45 -1.73
N SER A 122 5.35 -14.25 -0.65
CA SER A 122 4.86 -15.33 0.21
C SER A 122 3.77 -16.16 -0.49
N PRO A 123 3.71 -17.48 -0.26
CA PRO A 123 2.57 -18.30 -0.68
C PRO A 123 1.28 -17.99 0.10
N ASP A 124 1.38 -17.33 1.25
CA ASP A 124 0.24 -16.93 2.08
C ASP A 124 -0.48 -15.73 1.45
N LYS A 125 -1.53 -16.03 0.68
CA LYS A 125 -2.33 -15.03 -0.01
C LYS A 125 -3.04 -14.05 0.92
N SER A 126 -3.20 -14.38 2.22
CA SER A 126 -3.87 -13.48 3.19
C SER A 126 -3.12 -12.16 3.39
N LYS A 127 -1.82 -12.15 3.13
CA LYS A 127 -0.94 -10.97 3.25
C LYS A 127 -0.81 -10.16 1.96
N HIS A 128 -1.29 -10.68 0.84
CA HIS A 128 -1.15 -10.00 -0.44
C HIS A 128 -1.96 -8.69 -0.47
N GLY A 129 -1.38 -7.66 -1.07
CA GLY A 129 -1.97 -6.33 -1.17
C GLY A 129 -1.67 -5.40 0.00
N THR A 130 -0.92 -5.87 1.03
CA THR A 130 -0.68 -5.11 2.26
C THR A 130 0.73 -4.54 2.40
N GLY A 131 1.66 -4.96 1.54
CA GLY A 131 3.06 -4.58 1.63
C GLY A 131 3.42 -3.33 0.83
N GLY A 132 4.63 -2.82 1.09
CA GLY A 132 5.19 -1.65 0.41
C GLY A 132 6.70 -1.55 0.65
N PRO A 133 7.35 -0.49 0.14
CA PRO A 133 8.80 -0.32 0.17
C PRO A 133 9.33 0.27 1.51
N GLY A 134 8.47 0.44 2.52
CA GLY A 134 8.82 1.07 3.80
C GLY A 134 8.67 2.59 3.82
N TYR A 135 8.14 3.19 2.76
CA TYR A 135 7.82 4.63 2.66
C TYR A 135 6.61 4.84 1.76
N ASN A 136 6.04 6.04 1.84
CA ASN A 136 4.96 6.48 0.97
C ASN A 136 5.43 7.58 0.01
N ILE A 137 4.76 7.69 -1.13
CA ILE A 137 5.00 8.71 -2.16
C ILE A 137 3.77 9.62 -2.21
N LYS A 138 3.99 10.94 -2.15
CA LYS A 138 2.93 11.93 -2.27
C LYS A 138 2.29 11.84 -3.66
N ALA A 139 0.96 11.95 -3.72
CA ALA A 139 0.20 11.89 -4.97
C ALA A 139 0.66 12.96 -5.99
N GLU A 140 0.73 12.54 -7.26
CA GLU A 140 1.05 13.38 -8.42
C GLU A 140 -0.08 13.22 -9.45
N PHE A 141 -1.27 13.76 -9.12
CA PHE A 141 -2.43 13.68 -10.01
C PHE A 141 -2.26 14.58 -11.23
N SER A 142 -2.71 14.10 -12.38
CA SER A 142 -2.61 14.81 -13.66
C SER A 142 -3.87 14.60 -14.50
N ASP A 143 -3.92 15.28 -15.65
CA ASP A 143 -5.01 15.11 -16.64
C ASP A 143 -4.84 13.88 -17.54
N LYS A 144 -3.74 13.10 -17.38
CA LYS A 144 -3.56 11.86 -18.15
C LYS A 144 -4.68 10.87 -17.81
N PRO A 145 -5.45 10.40 -18.81
CA PRO A 145 -6.57 9.50 -18.57
C PRO A 145 -6.11 8.08 -18.30
N HIS A 146 -6.91 7.35 -17.50
CA HIS A 146 -6.75 5.91 -17.32
C HIS A 146 -7.40 5.18 -18.50
N LYS A 147 -6.63 4.97 -19.56
CA LYS A 147 -6.99 4.16 -20.73
C LYS A 147 -6.36 2.78 -20.64
N ARG A 148 -6.82 1.86 -21.49
CA ARG A 148 -6.14 0.57 -21.67
C ARG A 148 -4.63 0.78 -21.91
N GLY A 149 -3.80 0.05 -21.17
CA GLY A 149 -2.33 0.17 -21.17
C GLY A 149 -1.78 1.16 -20.16
N THR A 150 -2.58 2.01 -19.53
CA THR A 150 -2.09 2.96 -18.52
C THR A 150 -1.48 2.24 -17.33
N LEU A 151 -0.27 2.65 -16.95
CA LEU A 151 0.44 2.26 -15.72
C LEU A 151 0.21 3.32 -14.65
N SER A 152 -0.41 2.93 -13.55
CA SER A 152 -0.83 3.83 -12.47
C SER A 152 -0.51 3.25 -11.10
N MET A 153 -0.31 4.12 -10.10
CA MET A 153 0.05 3.71 -8.75
C MET A 153 -1.16 3.28 -7.94
N ALA A 154 -1.08 2.10 -7.32
CA ALA A 154 -2.05 1.69 -6.31
C ALA A 154 -1.79 2.42 -4.98
N ARG A 155 -2.84 2.62 -4.20
CA ARG A 155 -2.81 3.29 -2.90
C ARG A 155 -3.93 2.82 -1.98
N ALA A 156 -3.80 3.07 -0.68
CA ALA A 156 -4.88 2.92 0.28
C ALA A 156 -5.87 4.12 0.20
N GLN A 157 -6.66 4.35 1.23
CA GLN A 157 -7.62 5.44 1.26
C GLN A 157 -6.96 6.83 1.19
N ASP A 158 -5.84 7.03 1.92
CA ASP A 158 -5.06 8.27 1.84
C ASP A 158 -4.44 8.41 0.44
N PRO A 159 -4.67 9.51 -0.29
CA PRO A 159 -4.02 9.79 -1.57
C PRO A 159 -2.49 9.69 -1.55
N ASN A 160 -1.87 10.00 -0.43
CA ASN A 160 -0.42 10.02 -0.24
C ASN A 160 0.13 8.68 0.29
N SER A 161 -0.62 7.58 0.20
CA SER A 161 -0.21 6.26 0.66
C SER A 161 0.37 5.35 -0.43
N ALA A 162 0.64 5.87 -1.62
CA ALA A 162 1.30 5.12 -2.69
C ALA A 162 2.70 4.66 -2.24
N GLY A 163 3.09 3.45 -2.64
CA GLY A 163 4.40 2.87 -2.29
C GLY A 163 5.05 2.19 -3.49
N SER A 164 5.01 0.85 -3.52
CA SER A 164 5.55 0.05 -4.62
C SER A 164 4.48 -0.61 -5.49
N GLN A 165 3.23 -0.70 -5.00
CA GLN A 165 2.18 -1.38 -5.73
C GLN A 165 1.67 -0.52 -6.90
N PHE A 166 1.50 -1.14 -8.05
CA PHE A 166 1.02 -0.52 -9.28
C PHE A 166 -0.04 -1.37 -9.95
N PHE A 167 -0.78 -0.76 -10.87
CA PHE A 167 -1.71 -1.50 -11.73
C PHE A 167 -1.58 -1.07 -13.19
N ILE A 168 -1.94 -1.99 -14.08
CA ILE A 168 -2.03 -1.77 -15.53
C ILE A 168 -3.50 -1.93 -15.90
N CYS A 169 -4.08 -0.91 -16.52
CA CYS A 169 -5.44 -0.93 -17.01
C CYS A 169 -5.55 -1.88 -18.24
N VAL A 170 -6.46 -2.85 -18.19
CA VAL A 170 -6.78 -3.71 -19.35
C VAL A 170 -8.00 -3.22 -20.13
N ALA A 171 -8.68 -2.21 -19.60
CA ALA A 171 -9.75 -1.46 -20.26
C ALA A 171 -9.72 0.00 -19.78
N ASP A 172 -10.48 0.87 -20.43
CA ASP A 172 -10.62 2.28 -20.04
C ASP A 172 -11.32 2.39 -18.68
N ALA A 173 -10.74 3.20 -17.76
CA ALA A 173 -11.22 3.37 -16.41
C ALA A 173 -11.34 4.86 -16.02
N PRO A 174 -12.23 5.64 -16.68
CA PRO A 174 -12.31 7.08 -16.50
C PRO A 174 -12.67 7.52 -15.07
N PHE A 175 -13.29 6.63 -14.26
CA PHE A 175 -13.63 6.89 -12.86
C PHE A 175 -12.39 7.04 -11.95
N LEU A 176 -11.19 6.66 -12.41
CA LEU A 176 -9.91 6.83 -11.73
C LEU A 176 -9.21 8.15 -12.07
N ASN A 177 -9.64 8.85 -13.12
CA ASN A 177 -9.00 10.08 -13.58
C ASN A 177 -8.91 11.12 -12.46
N LYS A 178 -7.74 11.77 -12.33
CA LYS A 178 -7.44 12.78 -11.28
C LYS A 178 -7.50 12.24 -9.83
N LYS A 179 -7.65 10.92 -9.63
CA LYS A 179 -7.73 10.29 -8.30
C LYS A 179 -6.59 9.32 -8.03
N TYR A 180 -5.90 8.88 -9.08
CA TYR A 180 -4.72 8.01 -9.02
C TYR A 180 -3.61 8.59 -9.88
N THR A 181 -2.35 8.32 -9.49
CA THR A 181 -1.17 8.84 -10.19
C THR A 181 -0.84 7.97 -11.38
N VAL A 182 -1.05 8.48 -12.58
CA VAL A 182 -0.57 7.89 -13.82
C VAL A 182 0.92 8.25 -13.97
N PHE A 183 1.79 7.25 -14.08
CA PHE A 183 3.24 7.48 -14.19
C PHE A 183 3.89 6.81 -15.40
N GLY A 184 3.12 6.09 -16.22
CA GLY A 184 3.62 5.45 -17.43
C GLY A 184 2.52 4.74 -18.22
N GLU A 185 2.94 3.97 -19.21
CA GLU A 185 2.07 3.08 -19.98
C GLU A 185 2.83 1.88 -20.54
N VAL A 186 2.10 0.83 -20.88
CA VAL A 186 2.59 -0.32 -21.64
C VAL A 186 2.64 0.05 -23.13
N VAL A 187 3.81 -0.05 -23.72
CA VAL A 187 4.02 0.24 -25.18
C VAL A 187 4.04 -1.03 -26.03
N SER A 188 4.28 -2.18 -25.42
CA SER A 188 4.27 -3.49 -26.07
C SER A 188 3.88 -4.58 -25.07
N GLY A 189 3.17 -5.63 -25.52
CA GLY A 189 2.83 -6.77 -24.68
C GLY A 189 1.47 -6.65 -23.95
N MET A 190 0.52 -5.85 -24.42
CA MET A 190 -0.81 -5.79 -23.82
C MET A 190 -1.60 -7.11 -23.94
N ASP A 191 -1.28 -7.97 -24.90
CA ASP A 191 -1.79 -9.34 -24.99
C ASP A 191 -1.33 -10.20 -23.79
N VAL A 192 -0.16 -9.92 -23.23
CA VAL A 192 0.33 -10.56 -21.98
C VAL A 192 -0.54 -10.14 -20.80
N ALA A 193 -0.89 -8.84 -20.70
CA ALA A 193 -1.81 -8.35 -19.67
C ALA A 193 -3.19 -9.03 -19.78
N ASP A 194 -3.68 -9.27 -21.02
CA ASP A 194 -4.95 -9.98 -21.25
C ASP A 194 -4.87 -11.45 -20.79
N LYS A 195 -3.77 -12.14 -21.05
CA LYS A 195 -3.54 -13.50 -20.55
C LYS A 195 -3.50 -13.55 -19.02
N ILE A 196 -2.91 -12.55 -18.38
CA ILE A 196 -2.84 -12.46 -16.92
C ILE A 196 -4.21 -12.19 -16.31
N VAL A 197 -4.96 -11.23 -16.85
CA VAL A 197 -6.27 -10.85 -16.30
C VAL A 197 -7.33 -11.95 -16.48
N SER A 198 -7.15 -12.84 -17.46
CA SER A 198 -8.05 -13.97 -17.74
C SER A 198 -7.77 -15.20 -16.87
N GLN A 199 -6.74 -15.19 -16.03
CA GLN A 199 -6.42 -16.33 -15.17
C GLN A 199 -7.56 -16.60 -14.17
N PRO A 200 -7.86 -17.89 -13.88
CA PRO A 200 -8.74 -18.26 -12.77
C PRO A 200 -8.26 -17.63 -11.45
N ARG A 201 -9.19 -17.06 -10.71
CA ARG A 201 -8.91 -16.30 -9.48
C ARG A 201 -9.86 -16.68 -8.36
N ASP A 202 -9.43 -16.41 -7.14
CA ASP A 202 -10.23 -16.59 -5.92
C ASP A 202 -11.23 -15.42 -5.71
N SER A 203 -11.99 -15.50 -4.62
CA SER A 203 -13.00 -14.47 -4.26
C SER A 203 -12.41 -13.10 -3.92
N ARG A 204 -11.09 -12.98 -3.79
CA ARG A 204 -10.37 -11.71 -3.58
C ARG A 204 -9.66 -11.24 -4.84
N ASP A 205 -10.02 -11.80 -6.00
CA ASP A 205 -9.41 -11.51 -7.30
C ASP A 205 -7.93 -11.91 -7.42
N ASN A 206 -7.40 -12.76 -6.51
CA ASN A 206 -6.03 -13.23 -6.57
C ASN A 206 -5.95 -14.47 -7.48
N PRO A 207 -5.09 -14.49 -8.51
CA PRO A 207 -4.95 -15.64 -9.39
C PRO A 207 -4.71 -16.95 -8.60
N ASN A 208 -5.40 -18.03 -8.99
CA ASN A 208 -5.23 -19.33 -8.34
C ASN A 208 -3.78 -19.82 -8.45
N GLU A 209 -3.19 -19.67 -9.60
CA GLU A 209 -1.79 -19.90 -9.86
C GLU A 209 -1.00 -18.60 -9.80
N ARG A 210 0.15 -18.62 -9.10
CA ARG A 210 1.01 -17.45 -8.96
C ARG A 210 1.48 -16.93 -10.32
N VAL A 211 1.27 -15.64 -10.56
CA VAL A 211 1.79 -14.93 -11.74
C VAL A 211 2.93 -14.04 -11.28
N GLU A 212 4.11 -14.64 -11.19
CA GLU A 212 5.32 -13.92 -10.78
C GLU A 212 5.81 -12.98 -11.86
N MET A 213 6.47 -11.90 -11.42
CA MET A 213 7.12 -10.96 -12.31
C MET A 213 8.60 -10.80 -11.94
N LYS A 214 9.38 -10.45 -12.95
CA LYS A 214 10.70 -9.84 -12.83
C LYS A 214 10.68 -8.55 -13.62
N VAL A 215 11.20 -7.47 -13.04
CA VAL A 215 11.19 -6.15 -13.71
C VAL A 215 12.63 -5.68 -13.91
N LYS A 216 12.95 -5.30 -15.15
CA LYS A 216 14.30 -4.85 -15.53
C LYS A 216 14.24 -3.53 -16.28
N ILE A 217 15.26 -2.70 -16.11
CA ILE A 217 15.49 -1.56 -16.99
C ILE A 217 16.10 -2.09 -18.30
N LEU A 218 15.57 -1.65 -19.43
CA LEU A 218 16.15 -1.94 -20.72
C LEU A 218 17.35 -1.00 -20.95
N GLU A 219 18.51 -1.59 -21.16
CA GLU A 219 19.68 -0.86 -21.62
C GLU A 219 19.48 -0.46 -23.08
N LYS A 220 19.89 0.79 -23.43
CA LYS A 220 19.89 1.29 -24.81
C LYS A 220 21.07 0.72 -25.56
#